data_57b53b085baebf3a8e10aac042fbce66
#
_entry.id   57b53b085baebf3a8e10aac042fbce66
#
_cell.length_a   1.000
_cell.length_b   1.000
_cell.length_c   1.000
_cell.angle_alpha   90.00
_cell.angle_beta   90.00
_cell.angle_gamma   90.00
#
_symmetry.space_group_name_H-M   'P 1'
#
loop_
_entity.id
_entity.type
_entity.pdbx_description
1 polymer ?
#
loop_
_entity_poly.entity_id
_entity_poly.type
_entity_poly.pdbx_seq_one_letter_code
_entity_poly.pdbx_strand_id
1 'polypeptide(L)'
;MKITFVKSDTRDTEKYVKLYRKCFYKYPIKKNSVYFNWLYNQNPLGKFIGIDAFEGETLIGQVGGIPQEFNYRNEKIKTLLSINVCVDPKHRGKNLFSEMANRLVEYAKDEAFLYIIAVANKFSTYTFKKSINMEYISSLDVLLGYGNLDLPKFVTKNNYFFQIWNQERIKWRINNPYNKVNIYNEYSKIKLISSSVFSFIKTFAYLDNKNYQLKFDKKKN
;
A
#
# COMPACT_ATOMS: atom_id res chain seq x y z
N MET A 1 -1.22 -3.51 -32.40
CA MET A 1 -1.47 -2.13 -31.91
C MET A 1 -0.26 -1.66 -31.11
N LYS A 2 0.03 -0.35 -31.17
CA LYS A 2 1.17 0.24 -30.43
C LYS A 2 0.79 0.38 -28.94
N ILE A 3 1.68 -0.04 -28.05
CA ILE A 3 1.52 0.14 -26.60
C ILE A 3 2.11 1.50 -26.20
N THR A 4 1.36 2.27 -25.44
CA THR A 4 1.80 3.57 -24.89
C THR A 4 1.90 3.52 -23.38
N PHE A 5 2.86 4.25 -22.82
CA PHE A 5 3.09 4.37 -21.38
C PHE A 5 2.92 5.82 -20.97
N VAL A 6 2.08 6.07 -19.98
CA VAL A 6 1.78 7.41 -19.48
C VAL A 6 1.78 7.45 -17.95
N LYS A 7 2.00 8.63 -17.36
CA LYS A 7 1.78 8.85 -15.94
C LYS A 7 0.32 8.57 -15.60
N SER A 8 0.06 7.88 -14.49
CA SER A 8 -1.29 7.49 -14.09
C SER A 8 -2.19 8.70 -13.83
N ASP A 9 -3.36 8.71 -14.47
CA ASP A 9 -4.41 9.68 -14.18
C ASP A 9 -5.51 9.01 -13.34
N THR A 10 -5.58 9.39 -12.07
CA THR A 10 -6.49 8.78 -11.11
C THR A 10 -7.86 9.46 -11.02
N ARG A 11 -8.18 10.42 -11.88
CA ARG A 11 -9.50 11.08 -11.93
C ARG A 11 -10.59 10.09 -12.32
N ASP A 12 -10.34 9.22 -13.32
CA ASP A 12 -11.20 8.08 -13.64
C ASP A 12 -10.65 6.80 -13.01
N THR A 13 -11.28 6.33 -11.94
CA THR A 13 -10.89 5.10 -11.24
C THR A 13 -11.54 3.84 -11.80
N GLU A 14 -12.56 3.95 -12.67
CA GLU A 14 -13.25 2.79 -13.26
C GLU A 14 -12.33 1.98 -14.18
N LYS A 15 -11.42 2.61 -14.89
CA LYS A 15 -10.42 1.91 -15.72
C LYS A 15 -9.55 0.96 -14.88
N TYR A 16 -9.19 1.37 -13.65
CA TYR A 16 -8.43 0.51 -12.74
C TYR A 16 -9.26 -0.64 -12.19
N VAL A 17 -10.54 -0.40 -11.89
CA VAL A 17 -11.48 -1.47 -11.50
C VAL A 17 -11.56 -2.54 -12.60
N LYS A 18 -11.71 -2.11 -13.86
CA LYS A 18 -11.79 -3.03 -15.02
C LYS A 18 -10.50 -3.85 -15.16
N LEU A 19 -9.33 -3.21 -15.13
CA LEU A 19 -8.04 -3.90 -15.20
C LEU A 19 -7.86 -4.87 -14.02
N TYR A 20 -8.16 -4.41 -12.81
CA TYR A 20 -7.96 -5.18 -11.59
C TYR A 20 -8.82 -6.45 -11.56
N ARG A 21 -10.07 -6.39 -12.02
CA ARG A 21 -10.96 -7.55 -12.16
C ARG A 21 -10.40 -8.59 -13.13
N LYS A 22 -9.79 -8.19 -14.23
CA LYS A 22 -9.13 -9.11 -15.18
C LYS A 22 -7.89 -9.78 -14.56
N CYS A 23 -7.08 -9.01 -13.82
CA CYS A 23 -5.84 -9.50 -13.24
C CYS A 23 -6.05 -10.47 -12.07
N PHE A 24 -7.11 -10.28 -11.30
CA PHE A 24 -7.40 -11.00 -10.05
C PHE A 24 -8.76 -11.72 -10.06
N TYR A 25 -9.17 -12.22 -11.21
CA TYR A 25 -10.49 -12.85 -11.41
C TYR A 25 -10.77 -14.05 -10.49
N LYS A 26 -9.73 -14.74 -10.01
CA LYS A 26 -9.86 -15.88 -9.08
C LYS A 26 -10.23 -15.48 -7.66
N TYR A 27 -10.09 -14.21 -7.32
CA TYR A 27 -10.38 -13.72 -5.98
C TYR A 27 -11.61 -12.80 -6.05
N PRO A 28 -12.63 -12.99 -5.19
CA PRO A 28 -13.78 -12.11 -5.14
C PRO A 28 -13.36 -10.73 -4.65
N ILE A 29 -12.88 -9.92 -5.59
CA ILE A 29 -12.38 -8.59 -5.28
C ILE A 29 -13.58 -7.66 -5.19
N LYS A 30 -13.93 -7.30 -3.97
CA LYS A 30 -14.97 -6.29 -3.69
C LYS A 30 -14.50 -4.85 -3.98
N LYS A 31 -13.30 -4.66 -4.54
CA LYS A 31 -12.74 -3.34 -4.82
C LYS A 31 -13.44 -2.71 -6.01
N ASN A 32 -14.05 -1.57 -5.77
CA ASN A 32 -14.77 -0.75 -6.74
C ASN A 32 -14.11 0.63 -6.85
N SER A 33 -14.71 1.54 -7.61
CA SER A 33 -14.20 2.91 -7.78
C SER A 33 -14.12 3.69 -6.46
N VAL A 34 -15.01 3.44 -5.51
CA VAL A 34 -14.95 4.08 -4.18
C VAL A 34 -13.65 3.72 -3.45
N TYR A 35 -13.26 2.44 -3.50
CA TYR A 35 -11.99 2.00 -2.91
C TYR A 35 -10.78 2.60 -3.61
N PHE A 36 -10.76 2.58 -4.94
CA PHE A 36 -9.63 3.16 -5.69
C PHE A 36 -9.56 4.67 -5.49
N ASN A 37 -10.70 5.37 -5.45
CA ASN A 37 -10.72 6.78 -5.15
C ASN A 37 -10.20 7.10 -3.73
N TRP A 38 -10.63 6.33 -2.71
CA TRP A 38 -10.10 6.46 -1.36
C TRP A 38 -8.58 6.23 -1.32
N LEU A 39 -8.11 5.16 -1.98
CA LEU A 39 -6.71 4.77 -1.93
C LEU A 39 -5.80 5.70 -2.73
N TYR A 40 -6.26 6.13 -3.92
CA TYR A 40 -5.45 6.86 -4.88
C TYR A 40 -5.53 8.38 -4.75
N ASN A 41 -6.68 8.89 -4.31
CA ASN A 41 -6.93 10.34 -4.31
C ASN A 41 -7.08 10.95 -2.91
N GLN A 42 -7.37 10.15 -1.88
CA GLN A 42 -7.66 10.66 -0.53
C GLN A 42 -6.55 10.36 0.49
N ASN A 43 -5.40 9.86 0.06
CA ASN A 43 -4.24 9.71 0.94
C ASN A 43 -3.72 11.10 1.34
N PRO A 44 -3.64 11.44 2.65
CA PRO A 44 -3.22 12.76 3.11
C PRO A 44 -1.76 13.12 2.77
N LEU A 45 -0.95 12.14 2.39
CA LEU A 45 0.44 12.37 1.96
C LEU A 45 0.59 12.62 0.45
N GLY A 46 -0.50 12.61 -0.28
CA GLY A 46 -0.52 12.83 -1.72
C GLY A 46 -1.21 11.72 -2.50
N LYS A 47 -1.46 12.02 -3.77
CA LYS A 47 -2.12 11.08 -4.68
C LYS A 47 -1.22 9.91 -5.07
N PHE A 48 -1.84 8.85 -5.58
CA PHE A 48 -1.14 7.74 -6.21
C PHE A 48 -0.23 8.24 -7.34
N ILE A 49 0.97 7.69 -7.39
CA ILE A 49 1.96 7.91 -8.44
C ILE A 49 2.19 6.59 -9.14
N GLY A 50 2.10 6.61 -10.47
CA GLY A 50 2.22 5.39 -11.24
C GLY A 50 2.43 5.62 -12.72
N ILE A 51 2.67 4.52 -13.41
CA ILE A 51 2.73 4.41 -14.87
C ILE A 51 1.67 3.44 -15.33
N ASP A 52 0.86 3.89 -16.26
CA ASP A 52 -0.18 3.12 -16.93
C ASP A 52 0.29 2.71 -18.34
N ALA A 53 0.03 1.46 -18.73
CA ALA A 53 0.23 0.97 -20.08
C ALA A 53 -1.11 0.83 -20.80
N PHE A 54 -1.23 1.39 -21.98
CA PHE A 54 -2.42 1.33 -22.81
C PHE A 54 -2.15 0.65 -24.16
N GLU A 55 -3.12 -0.14 -24.61
CA GLU A 55 -3.24 -0.56 -26.02
C GLU A 55 -4.47 0.12 -26.61
N GLY A 56 -4.25 1.13 -27.47
CA GLY A 56 -5.28 2.08 -27.84
C GLY A 56 -5.82 2.81 -26.59
N GLU A 57 -7.13 2.74 -26.36
CA GLU A 57 -7.79 3.33 -25.18
C GLU A 57 -7.90 2.35 -24.00
N THR A 58 -7.50 1.10 -24.18
CA THR A 58 -7.65 0.09 -23.15
C THR A 58 -6.45 0.07 -22.20
N LEU A 59 -6.70 0.26 -20.92
CA LEU A 59 -5.68 0.08 -19.87
C LEU A 59 -5.35 -1.40 -19.72
N ILE A 60 -4.09 -1.77 -19.99
CA ILE A 60 -3.59 -3.15 -19.96
C ILE A 60 -2.56 -3.42 -18.88
N GLY A 61 -2.04 -2.39 -18.22
CA GLY A 61 -1.08 -2.54 -17.13
C GLY A 61 -1.00 -1.30 -16.26
N GLN A 62 -0.66 -1.52 -14.99
CA GLN A 62 -0.39 -0.46 -14.01
C GLN A 62 0.73 -0.88 -13.06
N VAL A 63 1.68 0.02 -12.83
CA VAL A 63 2.70 -0.08 -11.79
C VAL A 63 2.77 1.26 -11.08
N GLY A 64 2.68 1.26 -9.76
CA GLY A 64 2.74 2.50 -8.99
C GLY A 64 2.61 2.28 -7.49
N GLY A 65 2.43 3.36 -6.76
CA GLY A 65 2.33 3.33 -5.31
C GLY A 65 1.68 4.57 -4.71
N ILE A 66 1.48 4.52 -3.42
CA ILE A 66 0.98 5.64 -2.61
C ILE A 66 2.11 6.26 -1.79
N PRO A 67 2.14 7.59 -1.65
CA PRO A 67 3.09 8.29 -0.80
C PRO A 67 3.03 7.81 0.65
N GLN A 68 4.20 7.63 1.25
CA GLN A 68 4.40 7.32 2.65
C GLN A 68 5.52 8.19 3.21
N GLU A 69 5.52 8.38 4.53
CA GLU A 69 6.60 9.04 5.25
C GLU A 69 7.21 8.09 6.27
N PHE A 70 8.52 8.06 6.31
CA PHE A 70 9.30 7.32 7.28
C PHE A 70 10.28 8.25 8.00
N ASN A 71 10.60 7.90 9.24
CA ASN A 71 11.78 8.41 9.91
C ASN A 71 12.95 7.49 9.58
N TYR A 72 14.05 8.05 9.14
CA TYR A 72 15.30 7.35 8.95
C TYR A 72 16.41 8.14 9.61
N ARG A 73 17.02 7.59 10.65
CA ARG A 73 18.09 8.25 11.42
C ARG A 73 17.74 9.67 11.88
N ASN A 74 16.52 9.85 12.40
CA ASN A 74 15.93 11.13 12.82
C ASN A 74 15.61 12.12 11.68
N GLU A 75 15.75 11.72 10.43
CA GLU A 75 15.31 12.51 9.29
C GLU A 75 14.00 11.97 8.72
N LYS A 76 13.12 12.90 8.35
CA LYS A 76 11.86 12.56 7.69
C LYS A 76 12.11 12.35 6.20
N ILE A 77 11.81 11.18 5.68
CA ILE A 77 11.98 10.82 4.29
C ILE A 77 10.65 10.48 3.62
N LYS A 78 10.54 10.83 2.35
CA LYS A 78 9.41 10.52 1.49
C LYS A 78 9.66 9.20 0.76
N THR A 79 8.73 8.26 0.87
CA THR A 79 8.83 6.95 0.23
C THR A 79 7.56 6.62 -0.55
N LEU A 80 7.68 5.77 -1.55
CA LEU A 80 6.54 5.28 -2.33
C LEU A 80 6.27 3.82 -1.96
N LEU A 81 5.09 3.54 -1.37
CA LEU A 81 4.65 2.16 -1.11
C LEU A 81 3.99 1.61 -2.37
N SER A 82 4.68 0.70 -3.05
CA SER A 82 4.16 0.05 -4.26
C SER A 82 2.96 -0.83 -3.93
N ILE A 83 1.86 -0.61 -4.65
CA ILE A 83 0.59 -1.30 -4.46
C ILE A 83 -0.12 -1.51 -5.80
N ASN A 84 -1.05 -2.47 -5.83
CA ASN A 84 -1.94 -2.71 -6.96
C ASN A 84 -1.23 -2.88 -8.31
N VAL A 85 -0.05 -3.47 -8.30
CA VAL A 85 0.74 -3.75 -9.51
C VAL A 85 0.09 -4.88 -10.29
N CYS A 86 -0.24 -4.66 -11.54
CA CYS A 86 -0.83 -5.69 -12.38
C CYS A 86 -0.64 -5.43 -13.89
N VAL A 87 -0.64 -6.54 -14.64
CA VAL A 87 -0.66 -6.56 -16.11
C VAL A 87 -1.77 -7.52 -16.54
N ASP A 88 -2.61 -7.08 -17.48
CA ASP A 88 -3.66 -7.91 -18.09
C ASP A 88 -3.09 -9.26 -18.50
N PRO A 89 -3.71 -10.40 -18.10
CA PRO A 89 -3.20 -11.73 -18.41
C PRO A 89 -2.85 -11.96 -19.88
N LYS A 90 -3.60 -11.37 -20.80
CA LYS A 90 -3.37 -11.47 -22.25
C LYS A 90 -2.10 -10.74 -22.73
N HIS A 91 -1.56 -9.86 -21.89
CA HIS A 91 -0.41 -9.02 -22.21
C HIS A 91 0.83 -9.38 -21.40
N ARG A 92 0.78 -10.43 -20.58
CA ARG A 92 1.94 -10.92 -19.82
C ARG A 92 3.00 -11.52 -20.76
N GLY A 93 4.23 -11.55 -20.27
CA GLY A 93 5.36 -12.06 -21.06
C GLY A 93 5.95 -11.05 -22.08
N LYS A 94 5.33 -9.87 -22.23
CA LYS A 94 5.77 -8.81 -23.16
C LYS A 94 6.64 -7.73 -22.51
N ASN A 95 7.27 -8.01 -21.39
CA ASN A 95 8.14 -7.10 -20.63
C ASN A 95 7.47 -5.80 -20.13
N LEU A 96 6.15 -5.71 -20.16
CA LEU A 96 5.42 -4.48 -19.81
C LEU A 96 5.64 -4.05 -18.36
N PHE A 97 5.74 -5.02 -17.44
CA PHE A 97 6.02 -4.70 -16.03
C PHE A 97 7.36 -3.97 -15.90
N SER A 98 8.43 -4.52 -16.49
CA SER A 98 9.77 -3.92 -16.40
C SER A 98 9.80 -2.51 -17.00
N GLU A 99 9.14 -2.32 -18.13
CA GLU A 99 9.08 -1.02 -18.79
C GLU A 99 8.36 0.02 -17.93
N MET A 100 7.19 -0.34 -17.37
CA MET A 100 6.46 0.55 -16.44
C MET A 100 7.25 0.79 -15.16
N ALA A 101 7.89 -0.23 -14.60
CA ALA A 101 8.62 -0.13 -13.35
C ALA A 101 9.86 0.78 -13.47
N ASN A 102 10.61 0.69 -14.57
CA ASN A 102 11.74 1.58 -14.82
C ASN A 102 11.27 3.05 -14.95
N ARG A 103 10.20 3.30 -15.69
CA ARG A 103 9.60 4.65 -15.80
C ARG A 103 9.07 5.15 -14.46
N LEU A 104 8.54 4.26 -13.60
CA LEU A 104 8.11 4.63 -12.25
C LEU A 104 9.29 5.04 -11.38
N VAL A 105 10.44 4.37 -11.50
CA VAL A 105 11.65 4.74 -10.74
C VAL A 105 12.09 6.16 -11.10
N GLU A 106 12.15 6.49 -12.39
CA GLU A 106 12.51 7.85 -12.83
C GLU A 106 11.46 8.88 -12.36
N TYR A 107 10.18 8.57 -12.53
CA TYR A 107 9.11 9.45 -12.07
C TYR A 107 9.16 9.66 -10.55
N ALA A 108 9.43 8.61 -9.77
CA ALA A 108 9.55 8.72 -8.31
C ALA A 108 10.75 9.60 -7.88
N LYS A 109 11.88 9.54 -8.61
CA LYS A 109 13.03 10.44 -8.39
C LYS A 109 12.65 11.90 -8.64
N ASP A 110 11.98 12.19 -9.75
CA ASP A 110 11.52 13.54 -10.09
C ASP A 110 10.61 14.14 -9.02
N GLU A 111 9.81 13.29 -8.36
CA GLU A 111 8.90 13.64 -7.26
C GLU A 111 9.56 13.58 -5.87
N ALA A 112 10.89 13.47 -5.82
CA ALA A 112 11.70 13.42 -4.60
C ALA A 112 11.36 12.29 -3.64
N PHE A 113 10.96 11.12 -4.15
CA PHE A 113 10.87 9.91 -3.35
C PHE A 113 12.25 9.27 -3.20
N LEU A 114 12.67 9.05 -1.95
CA LEU A 114 14.00 8.49 -1.68
C LEU A 114 14.01 6.96 -1.86
N TYR A 115 12.91 6.29 -1.55
CA TYR A 115 12.77 4.83 -1.68
C TYR A 115 11.42 4.45 -2.28
N ILE A 116 11.43 3.31 -3.00
CA ILE A 116 10.22 2.56 -3.34
C ILE A 116 10.24 1.29 -2.49
N ILE A 117 9.17 1.08 -1.71
CA ILE A 117 9.01 -0.07 -0.82
C ILE A 117 7.88 -0.94 -1.34
N ALA A 118 8.04 -2.26 -1.33
CA ALA A 118 6.98 -3.20 -1.73
C ALA A 118 6.84 -4.32 -0.70
N VAL A 119 5.59 -4.68 -0.41
CA VAL A 119 5.26 -5.95 0.27
C VAL A 119 4.79 -6.92 -0.81
N ALA A 120 5.69 -7.78 -1.24
CA ALA A 120 5.53 -8.60 -2.42
C ALA A 120 5.27 -10.06 -2.06
N ASN A 121 4.45 -10.75 -2.87
CA ASN A 121 4.34 -12.20 -2.80
C ASN A 121 5.51 -12.87 -3.56
N LYS A 122 5.63 -14.20 -3.46
CA LYS A 122 6.72 -14.96 -4.09
C LYS A 122 6.93 -14.64 -5.57
N PHE A 123 5.85 -14.46 -6.33
CA PHE A 123 5.94 -14.20 -7.79
C PHE A 123 6.39 -12.75 -8.07
N SER A 124 5.79 -11.79 -7.37
CA SER A 124 6.14 -10.38 -7.54
C SER A 124 7.53 -10.04 -7.00
N THR A 125 8.00 -10.70 -5.94
CA THR A 125 9.38 -10.55 -5.44
C THR A 125 10.41 -10.83 -6.54
N TYR A 126 10.27 -11.96 -7.23
CA TYR A 126 11.17 -12.30 -8.35
C TYR A 126 11.14 -11.22 -9.43
N THR A 127 9.95 -10.78 -9.81
CA THR A 127 9.76 -9.78 -10.86
C THR A 127 10.37 -8.43 -10.49
N PHE A 128 10.17 -7.95 -9.26
CA PHE A 128 10.78 -6.70 -8.77
C PHE A 128 12.31 -6.78 -8.77
N LYS A 129 12.89 -7.88 -8.27
CA LYS A 129 14.35 -8.06 -8.28
C LYS A 129 14.92 -8.03 -9.70
N LYS A 130 14.30 -8.78 -10.62
CA LYS A 130 14.78 -8.88 -11.99
C LYS A 130 14.61 -7.59 -12.79
N SER A 131 13.51 -6.87 -12.61
CA SER A 131 13.13 -5.74 -13.47
C SER A 131 13.74 -4.42 -13.06
N ILE A 132 13.84 -4.14 -11.76
CA ILE A 132 14.32 -2.85 -11.24
C ILE A 132 15.35 -3.01 -10.12
N ASN A 133 15.94 -4.19 -10.02
CA ASN A 133 17.00 -4.50 -9.06
C ASN A 133 16.63 -4.14 -7.59
N MET A 134 15.36 -4.36 -7.21
CA MET A 134 14.94 -4.13 -5.82
C MET A 134 15.64 -5.10 -4.87
N GLU A 135 16.16 -4.57 -3.79
CA GLU A 135 16.75 -5.36 -2.73
C GLU A 135 15.68 -6.07 -1.92
N TYR A 136 15.91 -7.35 -1.62
CA TYR A 136 15.07 -8.12 -0.71
C TYR A 136 15.59 -7.96 0.73
N ILE A 137 14.76 -7.40 1.60
CA ILE A 137 15.15 -7.12 2.99
C ILE A 137 14.85 -8.33 3.87
N SER A 138 13.58 -8.75 3.93
CA SER A 138 13.15 -9.91 4.75
C SER A 138 11.76 -10.40 4.36
N SER A 139 11.40 -11.60 4.85
CA SER A 139 10.02 -12.05 4.87
C SER A 139 9.24 -11.36 5.98
N LEU A 140 7.92 -11.19 5.77
CA LEU A 140 7.02 -10.85 6.84
C LEU A 140 6.47 -12.14 7.47
N ASP A 141 6.62 -12.27 8.77
CA ASP A 141 6.04 -13.38 9.52
C ASP A 141 4.54 -13.16 9.72
N VAL A 142 3.75 -14.20 9.49
CA VAL A 142 2.32 -14.21 9.77
C VAL A 142 2.09 -15.09 10.99
N LEU A 143 1.69 -14.47 12.09
CA LEU A 143 1.34 -15.19 13.31
C LEU A 143 -0.18 -15.41 13.34
N LEU A 144 -0.56 -16.66 13.57
CA LEU A 144 -1.95 -17.05 13.80
C LEU A 144 -2.09 -17.47 15.26
N GLY A 145 -3.10 -16.94 15.94
CA GLY A 145 -3.36 -17.26 17.34
C GLY A 145 -4.84 -17.27 17.67
N TYR A 146 -5.17 -17.84 18.82
CA TYR A 146 -6.52 -17.88 19.38
C TYR A 146 -6.53 -17.15 20.74
N GLY A 147 -7.56 -16.33 20.99
CA GLY A 147 -7.70 -15.59 22.25
C GLY A 147 -7.09 -14.20 22.23
N ASN A 148 -6.70 -13.68 23.38
CA ASN A 148 -6.05 -12.39 23.50
C ASN A 148 -4.60 -12.49 23.04
N LEU A 149 -4.23 -11.67 22.07
CA LEU A 149 -2.86 -11.59 21.58
C LEU A 149 -2.08 -10.68 22.53
N ASP A 150 -1.32 -11.27 23.45
CA ASP A 150 -0.21 -10.57 24.08
C ASP A 150 0.91 -10.48 23.05
N LEU A 151 0.97 -9.33 22.39
CA LEU A 151 2.11 -9.09 21.51
C LEU A 151 3.38 -9.09 22.34
N PRO A 152 4.37 -9.91 21.94
CA PRO A 152 5.65 -9.86 22.58
C PRO A 152 6.14 -8.41 22.61
N LYS A 153 6.84 -8.05 23.67
CA LYS A 153 7.50 -6.75 23.85
C LYS A 153 8.62 -6.59 22.80
N PHE A 154 8.28 -6.59 21.53
CA PHE A 154 9.18 -6.19 20.46
C PHE A 154 9.41 -4.68 20.56
N VAL A 155 10.02 -4.27 21.64
CA VAL A 155 10.65 -2.98 21.72
C VAL A 155 12.00 -3.15 21.04
N THR A 156 12.02 -2.89 19.76
CA THR A 156 13.29 -2.67 19.06
C THR A 156 13.95 -1.47 19.72
N LYS A 157 15.03 -1.71 20.44
CA LYS A 157 15.78 -0.67 21.17
C LYS A 157 16.31 0.45 20.25
N ASN A 158 16.37 0.23 18.94
CA ASN A 158 16.91 1.16 17.96
C ASN A 158 16.00 1.21 16.70
N ASN A 159 14.95 2.02 16.75
CA ASN A 159 14.12 2.26 15.58
C ASN A 159 14.78 3.33 14.68
N TYR A 160 15.81 2.95 13.90
CA TYR A 160 16.42 3.84 12.92
C TYR A 160 15.55 4.06 11.69
N PHE A 161 14.58 3.17 11.44
CA PHE A 161 13.68 3.24 10.31
C PHE A 161 12.26 2.81 10.72
N PHE A 162 11.32 3.77 10.74
CA PHE A 162 9.92 3.49 11.09
C PHE A 162 8.97 4.44 10.37
N GLN A 163 7.79 3.94 10.09
CA GLN A 163 6.74 4.70 9.41
C GLN A 163 6.17 5.79 10.33
N ILE A 164 6.10 7.03 9.84
CA ILE A 164 5.50 8.13 10.57
C ILE A 164 3.98 8.06 10.44
N TRP A 165 3.29 8.09 11.56
CA TRP A 165 1.84 8.17 11.64
C TRP A 165 1.41 9.46 12.31
N ASN A 166 0.39 10.10 11.76
CA ASN A 166 -0.27 11.27 12.34
C ASN A 166 -1.79 11.04 12.34
N GLN A 167 -2.52 11.98 12.96
CA GLN A 167 -3.96 11.86 13.10
C GLN A 167 -4.71 11.77 11.76
N GLU A 168 -4.28 12.51 10.75
CA GLU A 168 -4.91 12.52 9.42
C GLU A 168 -4.74 11.18 8.72
N ARG A 169 -3.53 10.60 8.78
CA ARG A 169 -3.25 9.28 8.22
C ARG A 169 -4.06 8.18 8.88
N ILE A 170 -4.21 8.26 10.20
CA ILE A 170 -5.02 7.30 10.95
C ILE A 170 -6.49 7.46 10.58
N LYS A 171 -7.03 8.69 10.53
CA LYS A 171 -8.39 8.97 10.06
C LYS A 171 -8.62 8.41 8.65
N TRP A 172 -7.69 8.62 7.74
CA TRP A 172 -7.77 8.07 6.40
C TRP A 172 -7.81 6.53 6.40
N ARG A 173 -6.96 5.87 7.19
CA ARG A 173 -6.96 4.39 7.30
C ARG A 173 -8.25 3.83 7.90
N ILE A 174 -8.86 4.51 8.87
CA ILE A 174 -10.13 4.11 9.47
C ILE A 174 -11.27 4.22 8.46
N ASN A 175 -11.24 5.24 7.63
CA ASN A 175 -12.23 5.47 6.58
C ASN A 175 -12.07 4.56 5.36
N ASN A 176 -11.32 3.46 5.50
CA ASN A 176 -11.24 2.43 4.45
C ASN A 176 -12.63 1.87 4.16
N PRO A 177 -13.14 1.99 2.92
CA PRO A 177 -14.51 1.60 2.58
C PRO A 177 -14.75 0.07 2.63
N TYR A 178 -13.67 -0.72 2.74
CA TYR A 178 -13.76 -2.18 2.77
C TYR A 178 -13.53 -2.81 4.13
N ASN A 179 -12.59 -2.25 4.87
CA ASN A 179 -12.18 -2.85 6.14
C ASN A 179 -12.58 -1.92 7.26
N LYS A 180 -13.53 -2.36 8.06
CA LYS A 180 -13.89 -1.66 9.29
C LYS A 180 -12.70 -1.73 10.25
N VAL A 181 -12.03 -0.59 10.46
CA VAL A 181 -10.91 -0.47 11.39
C VAL A 181 -11.42 0.13 12.69
N ASN A 182 -11.29 -0.59 13.79
CA ASN A 182 -11.56 -0.08 15.13
C ASN A 182 -10.26 0.35 15.80
N ILE A 183 -10.32 1.41 16.59
CA ILE A 183 -9.18 1.92 17.36
C ILE A 183 -9.44 1.65 18.83
N TYR A 184 -8.43 1.15 19.51
CA TYR A 184 -8.41 0.99 20.95
C TYR A 184 -7.17 1.67 21.50
N ASN A 185 -7.36 2.52 22.51
CA ASN A 185 -6.25 3.10 23.25
C ASN A 185 -5.91 2.17 24.42
N GLU A 186 -4.72 1.62 24.42
CA GLU A 186 -4.23 0.78 25.48
C GLU A 186 -2.85 1.30 25.94
N TYR A 187 -2.76 1.85 27.16
CA TYR A 187 -1.51 2.23 27.83
C TYR A 187 -0.45 2.93 26.96
N SER A 188 -0.61 4.01 26.37
CA SER A 188 0.34 4.68 25.46
C SER A 188 0.52 4.04 24.08
N LYS A 189 -0.21 2.98 23.73
CA LYS A 189 -0.17 2.35 22.42
C LYS A 189 -1.53 2.43 21.76
N ILE A 190 -1.55 2.64 20.45
CA ILE A 190 -2.77 2.59 19.66
C ILE A 190 -2.85 1.23 19.01
N LYS A 191 -3.89 0.49 19.34
CA LYS A 191 -4.22 -0.79 18.73
C LYS A 191 -5.23 -0.56 17.62
N LEU A 192 -4.84 -0.80 16.40
CA LEU A 192 -5.75 -0.80 15.25
C LEU A 192 -6.20 -2.25 15.01
N ILE A 193 -7.49 -2.48 15.08
CA ILE A 193 -8.08 -3.77 14.77
C ILE A 193 -8.90 -3.62 13.50
N SER A 194 -8.55 -4.38 12.49
CA SER A 194 -9.30 -4.47 11.26
C SER A 194 -9.97 -5.85 11.19
N SER A 195 -11.27 -5.90 10.95
CA SER A 195 -11.91 -7.14 10.57
C SER A 195 -11.67 -7.37 9.08
N SER A 196 -10.95 -8.42 8.73
CA SER A 196 -10.74 -8.76 7.33
C SER A 196 -11.68 -9.88 6.86
N VAL A 197 -11.40 -10.49 5.75
CA VAL A 197 -12.15 -11.41 4.87
C VAL A 197 -13.22 -12.29 5.53
N PHE A 198 -13.05 -12.69 6.78
CA PHE A 198 -14.04 -13.43 7.57
C PHE A 198 -14.30 -12.66 8.86
N SER A 199 -15.55 -12.57 9.28
CA SER A 199 -15.97 -11.82 10.48
C SER A 199 -15.29 -12.28 11.78
N PHE A 200 -14.77 -13.50 11.81
CA PHE A 200 -14.08 -14.10 12.96
C PHE A 200 -12.55 -13.97 12.92
N ILE A 201 -11.94 -13.60 11.78
CA ILE A 201 -10.50 -13.36 11.70
C ILE A 201 -10.23 -11.86 11.89
N LYS A 202 -9.54 -11.54 12.99
CA LYS A 202 -9.14 -10.16 13.30
C LYS A 202 -7.66 -9.98 12.99
N THR A 203 -7.33 -8.91 12.29
CA THR A 203 -5.95 -8.49 12.08
C THR A 203 -5.63 -7.34 13.02
N PHE A 204 -4.45 -7.34 13.60
CA PHE A 204 -4.00 -6.34 14.55
C PHE A 204 -2.81 -5.57 14.00
N ALA A 205 -2.79 -4.28 14.26
CA ALA A 205 -1.61 -3.44 14.09
C ALA A 205 -1.43 -2.59 15.34
N TYR A 206 -0.18 -2.45 15.78
CA TYR A 206 0.16 -1.58 16.89
C TYR A 206 0.91 -0.37 16.38
N LEU A 207 0.56 0.79 16.91
CA LEU A 207 1.30 2.02 16.72
C LEU A 207 1.84 2.44 18.08
N ASP A 208 3.14 2.69 18.17
CA ASP A 208 3.74 3.25 19.37
C ASP A 208 3.35 4.73 19.46
N ASN A 209 2.62 5.11 20.50
CA ASN A 209 2.15 6.48 20.69
C ASN A 209 3.20 7.40 21.34
N LYS A 210 4.36 6.88 21.73
CA LYS A 210 5.41 7.69 22.38
C LYS A 210 5.89 8.84 21.50
N ASN A 211 5.83 8.66 20.18
CA ASN A 211 6.26 9.64 19.19
C ASN A 211 5.09 10.44 18.57
N TYR A 212 3.85 10.15 18.94
CA TYR A 212 2.67 10.75 18.31
C TYR A 212 1.70 11.23 19.38
N GLN A 213 1.48 12.53 19.45
CA GLN A 213 0.40 13.12 20.27
C GLN A 213 -0.95 12.88 19.58
N LEU A 214 -1.38 11.64 19.49
CA LEU A 214 -2.67 11.31 18.90
C LEU A 214 -3.76 11.44 19.97
N LYS A 215 -4.57 12.46 19.85
CA LYS A 215 -5.79 12.64 20.67
C LYS A 215 -6.95 11.98 19.94
N PHE A 216 -7.48 10.91 20.48
CA PHE A 216 -8.74 10.33 20.04
C PHE A 216 -9.79 10.52 21.13
N ASP A 217 -10.94 11.08 20.75
CA ASP A 217 -12.09 11.08 21.62
C ASP A 217 -12.47 9.63 21.91
N LYS A 218 -12.55 9.28 23.20
CA LYS A 218 -13.09 8.00 23.62
C LYS A 218 -14.51 7.90 23.07
N LYS A 219 -14.74 7.16 22.00
CA LYS A 219 -16.10 6.76 21.68
C LYS A 219 -16.58 5.92 22.86
N LYS A 220 -17.55 6.47 23.60
CA LYS A 220 -18.36 5.69 24.53
C LYS A 220 -18.92 4.49 23.77
N ASN A 221 -18.72 3.31 24.33
CA ASN A 221 -19.36 2.08 23.92
C ASN A 221 -20.88 2.20 23.96
#